data_fcee08e159d203b449cad3bfc1a54480
#
_entry.id   fcee08e159d203b449cad3bfc1a54480
#
_cell.length_a   1.000
_cell.length_b   1.000
_cell.length_c   1.000
_cell.angle_alpha   90.00
_cell.angle_beta   90.00
_cell.angle_gamma   90.00
#
_symmetry.space_group_name_H-M   'P 1'
#
loop_
_entity.id
_entity.type
_entity.pdbx_description
1 polymer ?
#
loop_
_entity_poly.entity_id
_entity_poly.type
_entity_poly.pdbx_seq_one_letter_code
_entity_poly.pdbx_strand_id
1 'polypeptide(L)'
;MSAWVHIVGAGPAGLSLAKHLASFPKLPGDVVVSDPNRYGIDKKRYAFWFQEKERKLLNPSHTWSSWTMSSSTNEKRHKGKRYQYGHISGQAFRRDCEADIYAHGQILLDDEPIIAQPDAEFVFDSRPVPQDDFWIKQCFSGVLLQTEKPHGFFDVQLM
;
A
#
# COMPACT_ATOMS: atom_id res chain seq x y z
N MET A 1 -13.38 26.21 2.80
CA MET A 1 -13.59 25.93 1.34
C MET A 1 -13.86 24.45 1.23
N SER A 2 -14.90 24.09 0.48
CA SER A 2 -15.23 22.68 0.21
C SER A 2 -14.15 22.07 -0.66
N ALA A 3 -13.63 20.89 -0.29
CA ALA A 3 -12.68 20.16 -1.10
C ALA A 3 -13.40 19.54 -2.30
N TRP A 4 -12.68 19.33 -3.41
CA TRP A 4 -13.20 18.52 -4.50
C TRP A 4 -13.25 17.04 -4.11
N VAL A 5 -12.16 16.51 -3.53
CA VAL A 5 -12.09 15.13 -3.03
C VAL A 5 -11.58 15.13 -1.60
N HIS A 6 -12.24 14.38 -0.73
CA HIS A 6 -11.71 14.06 0.60
C HIS A 6 -11.44 12.56 0.69
N ILE A 7 -10.19 12.20 0.92
CA ILE A 7 -9.73 10.83 1.13
C ILE A 7 -9.58 10.61 2.63
N VAL A 8 -10.40 9.73 3.19
CA VAL A 8 -10.40 9.38 4.60
C VAL A 8 -9.52 8.15 4.80
N GLY A 9 -8.40 8.33 5.49
CA GLY A 9 -7.37 7.30 5.73
C GLY A 9 -6.19 7.37 4.76
N ALA A 10 -4.98 7.50 5.31
CA ALA A 10 -3.71 7.48 4.58
C ALA A 10 -3.05 6.07 4.62
N GLY A 11 -3.86 5.03 4.53
CA GLY A 11 -3.41 3.67 4.29
C GLY A 11 -2.98 3.45 2.84
N PRO A 12 -2.65 2.19 2.44
CA PRO A 12 -2.20 1.90 1.08
C PRO A 12 -3.19 2.36 0.00
N ALA A 13 -4.49 2.20 0.24
CA ALA A 13 -5.52 2.59 -0.73
C ALA A 13 -5.62 4.11 -0.86
N GLY A 14 -5.70 4.83 0.26
CA GLY A 14 -5.80 6.30 0.26
C GLY A 14 -4.58 6.97 -0.33
N LEU A 15 -3.37 6.55 0.10
CA LEU A 15 -2.12 7.09 -0.45
C LEU A 15 -1.92 6.74 -1.93
N SER A 16 -2.33 5.54 -2.38
CA SER A 16 -2.27 5.18 -3.79
C SER A 16 -3.18 6.06 -4.64
N LEU A 17 -4.41 6.33 -4.16
CA LEU A 17 -5.33 7.22 -4.85
C LEU A 17 -4.77 8.65 -4.91
N ALA A 18 -4.30 9.19 -3.79
CA ALA A 18 -3.71 10.52 -3.74
C ALA A 18 -2.48 10.66 -4.67
N LYS A 19 -1.59 9.67 -4.66
CA LYS A 19 -0.44 9.61 -5.57
C LYS A 19 -0.88 9.56 -7.04
N HIS A 20 -1.93 8.77 -7.34
CA HIS A 20 -2.47 8.72 -8.69
C HIS A 20 -3.03 10.09 -9.12
N LEU A 21 -3.78 10.76 -8.25
CA LEU A 21 -4.27 12.11 -8.51
C LEU A 21 -3.11 13.11 -8.70
N ALA A 22 -2.02 12.99 -7.93
CA ALA A 22 -0.81 13.81 -8.09
C ALA A 22 -0.11 13.63 -9.46
N SER A 23 -0.40 12.56 -10.20
CA SER A 23 0.13 12.37 -11.56
C SER A 23 -0.52 13.27 -12.63
N PHE A 24 -1.63 13.93 -12.32
CA PHE A 24 -2.28 14.89 -13.20
C PHE A 24 -1.74 16.29 -12.93
N PRO A 25 -1.39 17.07 -13.96
CA PRO A 25 -0.76 18.39 -13.76
C PRO A 25 -1.69 19.41 -13.11
N LYS A 26 -3.00 19.20 -13.21
CA LYS A 26 -4.03 20.04 -12.60
C LYS A 26 -5.26 19.19 -12.27
N LEU A 27 -5.83 19.43 -11.10
CA LEU A 27 -7.07 18.80 -10.64
C LEU A 27 -8.25 19.80 -10.74
N PRO A 28 -9.49 19.29 -10.80
CA PRO A 28 -10.69 20.15 -10.80
C PRO A 28 -10.83 21.02 -9.55
N GLY A 29 -10.29 20.57 -8.42
CA GLY A 29 -10.27 21.27 -7.14
C GLY A 29 -9.28 20.66 -6.16
N ASP A 30 -9.28 21.13 -4.93
CA ASP A 30 -8.37 20.67 -3.90
C ASP A 30 -8.74 19.27 -3.41
N VAL A 31 -7.70 18.49 -3.07
CA VAL A 31 -7.82 17.15 -2.49
C VAL A 31 -7.27 17.18 -1.07
N VAL A 32 -8.03 16.65 -0.12
CA VAL A 32 -7.60 16.50 1.28
C VAL A 32 -7.49 15.02 1.60
N VAL A 33 -6.38 14.62 2.19
CA VAL A 33 -6.16 13.26 2.71
C VAL A 33 -6.01 13.36 4.21
N SER A 34 -6.97 12.85 4.97
CA SER A 34 -6.98 12.94 6.44
C SER A 34 -6.71 11.58 7.09
N ASP A 35 -5.69 11.52 7.95
CA ASP A 35 -5.42 10.35 8.80
C ASP A 35 -4.65 10.77 10.06
N PRO A 36 -5.26 10.72 11.26
CA PRO A 36 -4.58 11.06 12.51
C PRO A 36 -3.44 10.09 12.86
N ASN A 37 -3.33 8.96 12.18
CA ASN A 37 -2.30 7.95 12.41
C ASN A 37 -1.59 7.52 11.12
N ARG A 38 -1.34 8.45 10.19
CA ARG A 38 -0.72 8.12 8.89
C ARG A 38 0.65 7.42 9.00
N TYR A 39 1.40 7.64 10.09
CA TYR A 39 2.67 6.96 10.35
C TYR A 39 2.51 5.53 10.88
N GLY A 40 1.30 5.12 11.24
CA GLY A 40 1.00 3.74 11.64
C GLY A 40 1.31 2.70 10.55
N ILE A 41 1.29 3.12 9.29
CA ILE A 41 1.69 2.30 8.13
C ILE A 41 3.18 1.92 8.16
N ASP A 42 4.05 2.72 8.76
CA ASP A 42 5.51 2.51 8.75
C ASP A 42 5.94 1.18 9.39
N LYS A 43 5.15 0.69 10.33
CA LYS A 43 5.38 -0.61 11.01
C LYS A 43 4.92 -1.81 10.16
N LYS A 44 4.21 -1.57 9.07
CA LYS A 44 3.64 -2.63 8.24
C LYS A 44 4.59 -3.04 7.11
N ARG A 45 4.32 -4.23 6.57
CA ARG A 45 4.99 -4.78 5.39
C ARG A 45 3.92 -5.23 4.42
N TYR A 46 4.12 -4.91 3.15
CA TYR A 46 3.19 -5.29 2.09
C TYR A 46 3.90 -6.20 1.11
N ALA A 47 3.20 -7.26 0.72
CA ALA A 47 3.67 -8.17 -0.30
C ALA A 47 2.53 -8.37 -1.32
N PHE A 48 2.89 -8.41 -2.60
CA PHE A 48 1.92 -8.39 -3.67
C PHE A 48 2.47 -9.03 -4.94
N TRP A 49 1.55 -9.47 -5.79
CA TRP A 49 1.86 -9.92 -7.14
C TRP A 49 1.76 -8.75 -8.09
N PHE A 50 2.74 -8.60 -9.00
CA PHE A 50 2.74 -7.53 -9.98
C PHE A 50 3.35 -7.98 -11.30
N GLN A 51 3.05 -7.26 -12.38
CA GLN A 51 3.67 -7.42 -13.69
C GLN A 51 4.78 -6.39 -13.87
N GLU A 52 5.74 -6.68 -14.74
CA GLU A 52 6.90 -5.78 -14.94
C GLU A 52 6.48 -4.34 -15.32
N LYS A 53 5.40 -4.18 -16.09
CA LYS A 53 4.85 -2.86 -16.44
C LYS A 53 4.40 -2.02 -15.24
N GLU A 54 4.09 -2.67 -14.10
CA GLU A 54 3.61 -2.05 -12.87
C GLU A 54 4.76 -1.73 -11.89
N ARG A 55 5.98 -2.21 -12.17
CA ARG A 55 7.14 -2.05 -11.30
C ARG A 55 7.40 -0.59 -10.93
N LYS A 56 7.35 0.31 -11.90
CA LYS A 56 7.60 1.74 -11.67
C LYS A 56 6.54 2.38 -10.76
N LEU A 57 5.28 1.96 -10.91
CA LEU A 57 4.17 2.46 -10.10
C LEU A 57 4.24 1.95 -8.66
N LEU A 58 4.50 0.65 -8.49
CA LEU A 58 4.47 -0.02 -7.19
C LEU A 58 5.79 0.10 -6.42
N ASN A 59 6.89 0.38 -7.12
CA ASN A 59 8.22 0.60 -6.58
C ASN A 59 8.65 -0.40 -5.49
N PRO A 60 8.57 -1.74 -5.74
CA PRO A 60 8.90 -2.74 -4.73
C PRO A 60 10.37 -2.65 -4.31
N SER A 61 10.63 -2.67 -3.01
CA SER A 61 11.99 -2.67 -2.48
C SER A 61 12.71 -4.00 -2.65
N HIS A 62 11.96 -5.08 -2.81
CA HIS A 62 12.49 -6.40 -3.15
C HIS A 62 11.52 -7.18 -4.03
N THR A 63 12.07 -8.03 -4.92
CA THR A 63 11.24 -8.83 -5.85
C THR A 63 11.79 -10.23 -6.03
N TRP A 64 10.89 -11.19 -6.24
CA TRP A 64 11.21 -12.57 -6.52
C TRP A 64 10.53 -13.01 -7.81
N SER A 65 11.29 -13.67 -8.68
CA SER A 65 10.79 -14.27 -9.91
C SER A 65 10.38 -15.73 -9.75
N SER A 66 10.65 -16.33 -8.60
CA SER A 66 10.23 -17.69 -8.26
C SER A 66 9.71 -17.75 -6.82
N TRP A 67 8.86 -18.71 -6.56
CA TRP A 67 8.29 -18.99 -5.24
C TRP A 67 7.97 -20.46 -5.10
N THR A 68 7.99 -20.93 -3.87
CA THR A 68 7.63 -22.29 -3.51
C THR A 68 6.30 -22.27 -2.76
N MET A 69 5.37 -23.11 -3.14
CA MET A 69 4.13 -23.36 -2.43
C MET A 69 4.21 -24.73 -1.78
N SER A 70 4.01 -24.77 -0.47
CA SER A 70 4.08 -26.00 0.32
C SER A 70 2.72 -26.26 1.01
N SER A 71 2.37 -27.54 1.09
CA SER A 71 1.26 -28.03 1.93
C SER A 71 1.81 -29.17 2.79
N SER A 72 1.00 -29.75 3.65
CA SER A 72 1.39 -30.89 4.50
C SER A 72 1.88 -32.12 3.71
N THR A 73 1.51 -32.24 2.44
CA THR A 73 1.80 -33.41 1.62
C THR A 73 2.55 -33.11 0.33
N ASN A 74 2.60 -31.86 -0.10
CA ASN A 74 3.16 -31.49 -1.40
C ASN A 74 3.93 -30.17 -1.32
N GLU A 75 5.00 -30.10 -2.11
CA GLU A 75 5.75 -28.87 -2.36
C GLU A 75 5.89 -28.67 -3.86
N LYS A 76 5.68 -27.44 -4.33
CA LYS A 76 5.84 -27.11 -5.75
C LYS A 76 6.48 -25.75 -5.91
N ARG A 77 7.60 -25.73 -6.61
CA ARG A 77 8.28 -24.50 -7.01
C ARG A 77 7.69 -23.97 -8.32
N HIS A 78 7.40 -22.68 -8.34
CA HIS A 78 6.91 -21.95 -9.48
C HIS A 78 7.93 -20.91 -9.94
N LYS A 79 8.03 -20.69 -11.23
CA LYS A 79 8.79 -19.60 -11.83
C LYS A 79 7.81 -18.65 -12.53
N GLY A 80 7.81 -17.39 -12.13
CA GLY A 80 6.95 -16.37 -12.71
C GLY A 80 7.33 -16.08 -14.16
N LYS A 81 6.39 -16.27 -15.09
CA LYS A 81 6.53 -15.83 -16.49
C LYS A 81 5.91 -14.44 -16.70
N ARG A 82 4.78 -14.19 -16.09
CA ARG A 82 3.99 -12.96 -16.22
C ARG A 82 4.00 -12.11 -14.96
N TYR A 83 4.02 -12.76 -13.80
CA TYR A 83 3.97 -12.13 -12.50
C TYR A 83 5.26 -12.36 -11.72
N GLN A 84 5.61 -11.38 -10.90
CA GLN A 84 6.64 -11.46 -9.88
C GLN A 84 5.99 -11.22 -8.53
N TYR A 85 6.61 -11.71 -7.47
CA TYR A 85 6.21 -11.39 -6.10
C TYR A 85 7.05 -10.23 -5.61
N GLY A 86 6.44 -9.20 -5.09
CA GLY A 86 7.09 -7.98 -4.61
C GLY A 86 6.83 -7.72 -3.15
N HIS A 87 7.76 -7.03 -2.51
CA HIS A 87 7.65 -6.56 -1.14
C HIS A 87 8.02 -5.09 -1.05
N ILE A 88 7.29 -4.34 -0.23
CA ILE A 88 7.63 -2.97 0.16
C ILE A 88 7.33 -2.76 1.64
N SER A 89 8.19 -2.02 2.35
CA SER A 89 7.87 -1.57 3.70
C SER A 89 6.85 -0.43 3.63
N GLY A 90 5.96 -0.36 4.63
CA GLY A 90 4.99 0.73 4.71
C GLY A 90 5.64 2.11 4.75
N GLN A 91 6.78 2.24 5.44
CA GLN A 91 7.55 3.48 5.46
C GLN A 91 8.06 3.89 4.07
N ALA A 92 8.63 2.94 3.30
CA ALA A 92 9.11 3.23 1.95
C ALA A 92 7.95 3.60 1.02
N PHE A 93 6.83 2.86 1.12
CA PHE A 93 5.62 3.15 0.37
C PHE A 93 5.04 4.53 0.68
N ARG A 94 4.90 4.87 1.98
CA ARG A 94 4.41 6.18 2.38
C ARG A 94 5.30 7.31 1.87
N ARG A 95 6.62 7.22 2.06
CA ARG A 95 7.58 8.24 1.60
C ARG A 95 7.53 8.45 0.09
N ASP A 96 7.39 7.37 -0.67
CA ASP A 96 7.26 7.43 -2.12
C ASP A 96 5.96 8.13 -2.56
N CYS A 97 4.84 7.84 -1.89
CA CYS A 97 3.57 8.52 -2.15
C CYS A 97 3.63 10.00 -1.74
N GLU A 98 4.13 10.29 -0.54
CA GLU A 98 4.21 11.66 -0.01
C GLU A 98 5.11 12.56 -0.86
N ALA A 99 6.17 12.04 -1.46
CA ALA A 99 7.03 12.82 -2.34
C ALA A 99 6.25 13.39 -3.55
N ASP A 100 5.41 12.58 -4.18
CA ASP A 100 4.57 13.02 -5.30
C ASP A 100 3.43 13.95 -4.82
N ILE A 101 2.82 13.65 -3.68
CA ILE A 101 1.72 14.42 -3.09
C ILE A 101 2.21 15.83 -2.72
N TYR A 102 3.34 15.95 -2.01
CA TYR A 102 3.88 17.26 -1.61
C TYR A 102 4.36 18.11 -2.78
N ALA A 103 4.74 17.48 -3.89
CA ALA A 103 5.08 18.21 -5.10
C ALA A 103 3.85 18.81 -5.81
N HIS A 104 2.64 18.34 -5.48
CA HIS A 104 1.38 18.77 -6.10
C HIS A 104 0.65 19.78 -5.22
N GLY A 105 0.61 21.05 -5.60
CA GLY A 105 0.07 22.15 -4.79
C GLY A 105 -1.42 22.10 -4.46
N GLN A 106 -2.20 21.16 -5.02
CA GLN A 106 -3.64 21.00 -4.77
C GLN A 106 -3.96 19.80 -3.87
N ILE A 107 -2.97 19.07 -3.33
CA ILE A 107 -3.20 17.93 -2.45
C ILE A 107 -2.61 18.21 -1.07
N LEU A 108 -3.46 18.18 -0.05
CA LEU A 108 -3.10 18.39 1.35
C LEU A 108 -3.14 17.07 2.12
N LEU A 109 -2.08 16.79 2.87
CA LEU A 109 -2.09 15.75 3.91
C LEU A 109 -2.39 16.38 5.26
N ASP A 110 -3.46 15.90 5.90
CA ASP A 110 -3.98 16.42 7.15
C ASP A 110 -3.92 15.34 8.24
N ASP A 111 -3.25 15.64 9.36
CA ASP A 111 -3.13 14.75 10.52
C ASP A 111 -4.25 14.97 11.56
N GLU A 112 -5.20 15.86 11.26
CA GLU A 112 -6.32 16.12 12.16
C GLU A 112 -7.31 14.94 12.25
N PRO A 113 -8.05 14.83 13.35
CA PRO A 113 -9.08 13.82 13.49
C PRO A 113 -10.12 13.91 12.39
N ILE A 114 -10.48 12.77 11.83
CA ILE A 114 -11.45 12.67 10.75
C ILE A 114 -12.83 13.12 11.25
N ILE A 115 -13.37 14.18 10.69
CA ILE A 115 -14.72 14.64 10.93
C ILE A 115 -15.71 13.64 10.32
N ALA A 116 -16.83 13.40 11.00
CA ALA A 116 -17.81 12.37 10.62
C ALA A 116 -18.36 12.52 9.18
N GLN A 117 -18.45 13.75 8.67
CA GLN A 117 -18.83 14.04 7.28
C GLN A 117 -17.96 15.18 6.74
N PRO A 118 -16.93 14.88 5.95
CA PRO A 118 -16.12 15.91 5.31
C PRO A 118 -16.96 16.73 4.32
N ASP A 119 -16.73 18.05 4.30
CA ASP A 119 -17.30 18.94 3.28
C ASP A 119 -16.52 18.83 1.98
N ALA A 120 -16.93 17.92 1.12
CA ALA A 120 -16.30 17.65 -0.17
C ALA A 120 -17.33 17.16 -1.21
N GLU A 121 -17.06 17.43 -2.49
CA GLU A 121 -17.89 16.92 -3.59
C GLU A 121 -17.85 15.40 -3.68
N PHE A 122 -16.66 14.79 -3.45
CA PHE A 122 -16.47 13.35 -3.41
C PHE A 122 -15.74 12.94 -2.13
N VAL A 123 -16.23 11.89 -1.47
CA VAL A 123 -15.57 11.29 -0.30
C VAL A 123 -15.16 9.87 -0.62
N PHE A 124 -13.87 9.58 -0.47
CA PHE A 124 -13.32 8.23 -0.58
C PHE A 124 -12.87 7.77 0.81
N ASP A 125 -13.61 6.85 1.42
CA ASP A 125 -13.27 6.27 2.72
C ASP A 125 -12.47 4.99 2.53
N SER A 126 -11.16 5.06 2.84
CA SER A 126 -10.24 3.93 2.75
C SER A 126 -10.02 3.20 4.08
N ARG A 127 -10.78 3.55 5.12
CA ARG A 127 -10.71 2.86 6.41
C ARG A 127 -11.22 1.43 6.31
N PRO A 128 -10.68 0.50 7.10
CA PRO A 128 -11.20 -0.86 7.14
C PRO A 128 -12.69 -0.87 7.52
N VAL A 129 -13.48 -1.65 6.80
CA VAL A 129 -14.87 -1.91 7.20
C VAL A 129 -14.86 -2.68 8.53
N PRO A 130 -15.77 -2.37 9.48
CA PRO A 130 -15.91 -3.14 10.71
C PRO A 130 -16.03 -4.65 10.44
N GLN A 131 -15.33 -5.46 11.25
CA GLN A 131 -15.06 -6.88 10.93
C GLN A 131 -16.20 -7.86 11.21
N ASP A 132 -17.36 -7.40 11.65
CA ASP A 132 -18.39 -8.29 12.21
C ASP A 132 -19.07 -9.19 11.16
N ASP A 133 -18.98 -8.86 9.86
CA ASP A 133 -19.70 -9.56 8.80
C ASP A 133 -18.81 -10.40 7.85
N PHE A 134 -17.51 -10.54 8.12
CA PHE A 134 -16.66 -11.36 7.25
C PHE A 134 -16.69 -12.83 7.63
N TRP A 135 -17.25 -13.68 6.77
CA TRP A 135 -17.26 -15.14 6.91
C TRP A 135 -15.98 -15.84 6.41
N ILE A 136 -15.09 -15.09 5.68
CA ILE A 136 -13.76 -15.58 5.28
C ILE A 136 -12.70 -14.57 5.77
N LYS A 137 -11.75 -15.05 6.58
CA LYS A 137 -10.61 -14.28 7.04
C LYS A 137 -9.32 -14.96 6.60
N GLN A 138 -8.38 -14.18 6.05
CA GLN A 138 -7.02 -14.64 5.83
C GLN A 138 -6.11 -13.95 6.84
N CYS A 139 -5.51 -14.73 7.74
CA CYS A 139 -4.61 -14.24 8.77
C CYS A 139 -3.19 -14.68 8.46
N PHE A 140 -2.24 -13.75 8.57
CA PHE A 140 -0.83 -14.04 8.43
C PHE A 140 -0.13 -13.76 9.75
N SER A 141 0.76 -14.65 10.14
CA SER A 141 1.71 -14.44 11.23
C SER A 141 3.11 -14.69 10.70
N GLY A 142 4.06 -13.89 11.11
CA GLY A 142 5.43 -14.03 10.66
C GLY A 142 6.42 -13.33 11.57
N VAL A 143 7.69 -13.65 11.40
CA VAL A 143 8.81 -13.05 12.12
C VAL A 143 9.72 -12.34 11.12
N LEU A 144 10.04 -11.09 11.40
CA LEU A 144 11.06 -10.36 10.67
C LEU A 144 12.42 -10.62 11.32
N LEU A 145 13.31 -11.26 10.58
CA LEU A 145 14.69 -11.50 11.03
C LEU A 145 15.63 -10.50 10.35
N GLN A 146 16.47 -9.87 11.14
CA GLN A 146 17.62 -9.14 10.66
C GLN A 146 18.85 -10.03 10.79
N THR A 147 19.52 -10.32 9.67
CA THR A 147 20.72 -11.16 9.65
C THR A 147 21.96 -10.29 9.59
N GLU A 148 23.03 -10.66 10.30
CA GLU A 148 24.32 -9.97 10.26
C GLU A 148 25.04 -10.13 8.91
N LYS A 149 24.72 -11.19 8.18
CA LYS A 149 25.31 -11.48 6.87
C LYS A 149 24.22 -11.65 5.83
N PRO A 150 24.49 -11.30 4.56
CA PRO A 150 23.57 -11.61 3.49
C PRO A 150 23.22 -13.09 3.47
N HIS A 151 21.94 -13.43 3.40
CA HIS A 151 21.49 -14.80 3.30
C HIS A 151 21.32 -15.20 1.82
N GLY A 152 21.55 -16.49 1.52
CA GLY A 152 21.43 -17.04 0.17
C GLY A 152 20.02 -17.44 -0.25
N PHE A 153 18.99 -16.94 0.44
CA PHE A 153 17.60 -17.23 0.06
C PHE A 153 17.18 -16.36 -1.12
N PHE A 154 16.98 -16.98 -2.27
CA PHE A 154 16.56 -16.33 -3.51
C PHE A 154 15.12 -16.63 -3.88
N ASP A 155 14.36 -17.26 -2.99
CA ASP A 155 13.01 -17.74 -3.21
C ASP A 155 12.07 -17.39 -2.06
N VAL A 156 10.79 -17.21 -2.36
CA VAL A 156 9.73 -17.02 -1.38
C VAL A 156 9.00 -18.32 -1.15
N GLN A 157 8.86 -18.72 0.09
CA GLN A 157 8.07 -19.88 0.47
C GLN A 157 6.69 -19.42 0.96
N LEU A 158 5.65 -19.93 0.33
CA LEU A 158 4.26 -19.71 0.68
C LEU A 158 3.67 -21.02 1.19
N MET A 159 3.05 -20.98 2.36
CA MET A 159 2.41 -22.13 3.01
C MET A 159 0.89 -22.02 2.95
#